data_2ccf4a11511c61089aee71b99d1c11b0
#
_entry.id   2ccf4a11511c61089aee71b99d1c11b0
#
_cell.length_a   1.000
_cell.length_b   1.000
_cell.length_c   1.000
_cell.angle_alpha   90.00
_cell.angle_beta   90.00
_cell.angle_gamma   90.00
#
_symmetry.space_group_name_H-M   'P 1'
#
loop_
_entity.id
_entity.type
_entity.pdbx_description
1 polymer ?
#
loop_
_entity_poly.entity_id
_entity_poly.type
_entity_poly.pdbx_seq_one_letter_code
_entity_poly.pdbx_strand_id
1 'polypeptide(L)'
;MLIMTGLELKNNTMRLLITCLFLWHLAAFAQYKTEIYVAKDGSGDFTSIQEAIDNTKSFPDKPITIFIKAGVYQEKVKVHAWNNNLTLKGENPENTIIRWDDHFKKINRARNSTFHTYTLLVQGDNFRAENLTIENFAGEVGQAVALSVEADRAVFVNCRMLGNQDTLYADGANSRQYYEDCYIEGTTDFIFGAATALFKNCVIHSKSNSFITAASTPEGRNFGFVFLDCELTAAPGVDKVYLGRPWRDFAKTAFINCEMGPHIRPEGWDNWSSPEREKTTLYAEFGNTGPGASNEKRVPWSHQLSKKQAKKYNMDKIFEPFLLPSMNLIPVEND
;
A
#
# COMPACT_ATOMS: atom_id res chain seq x y z
N MET A 1 -55.15 -52.68 -20.00
CA MET A 1 -53.84 -52.62 -20.62
C MET A 1 -53.88 -51.40 -21.55
N LEU A 2 -53.47 -50.23 -21.03
CA LEU A 2 -53.47 -48.97 -21.80
C LEU A 2 -52.24 -48.93 -22.66
N ILE A 3 -52.45 -48.94 -23.99
CA ILE A 3 -51.39 -48.68 -24.97
C ILE A 3 -51.23 -47.17 -25.01
N MET A 4 -50.18 -46.66 -24.40
CA MET A 4 -49.74 -45.26 -24.63
C MET A 4 -49.28 -45.15 -26.08
N THR A 5 -49.93 -44.29 -26.83
CA THR A 5 -49.62 -44.09 -28.24
C THR A 5 -48.28 -43.35 -28.38
N GLY A 6 -47.45 -43.71 -29.36
CA GLY A 6 -46.11 -43.15 -29.55
C GLY A 6 -46.06 -41.61 -29.75
N LEU A 7 -47.20 -40.95 -29.87
CA LEU A 7 -47.33 -39.50 -29.98
C LEU A 7 -47.20 -38.81 -28.60
N GLU A 8 -47.68 -39.40 -27.51
CA GLU A 8 -47.53 -38.83 -26.17
C GLU A 8 -46.13 -38.93 -25.64
N LEU A 9 -45.37 -40.00 -25.98
CA LEU A 9 -43.95 -40.11 -25.63
C LEU A 9 -43.08 -39.06 -26.35
N LYS A 10 -43.36 -38.80 -27.65
CA LYS A 10 -42.63 -37.75 -28.41
C LYS A 10 -42.92 -36.35 -27.85
N ASN A 11 -44.13 -36.04 -27.45
CA ASN A 11 -44.50 -34.74 -26.88
C ASN A 11 -43.88 -34.54 -25.50
N ASN A 12 -43.81 -35.56 -24.67
CA ASN A 12 -43.15 -35.48 -23.36
C ASN A 12 -41.63 -35.33 -23.44
N THR A 13 -40.98 -36.04 -24.39
CA THR A 13 -39.52 -35.91 -24.62
C THR A 13 -39.20 -34.51 -25.20
N MET A 14 -40.03 -33.99 -26.08
CA MET A 14 -39.84 -32.64 -26.64
C MET A 14 -40.07 -31.54 -25.58
N ARG A 15 -41.03 -31.71 -24.68
CA ARG A 15 -41.25 -30.80 -23.53
C ARG A 15 -40.10 -30.85 -22.54
N LEU A 16 -39.57 -32.04 -22.26
CA LEU A 16 -38.39 -32.21 -21.38
C LEU A 16 -37.13 -31.54 -21.97
N LEU A 17 -36.89 -31.70 -23.29
CA LEU A 17 -35.80 -31.07 -24.02
C LEU A 17 -35.91 -29.53 -24.04
N ILE A 18 -37.11 -29.00 -24.25
CA ILE A 18 -37.36 -27.55 -24.22
C ILE A 18 -37.15 -27.00 -22.80
N THR A 19 -37.61 -27.72 -21.78
CA THR A 19 -37.39 -27.33 -20.37
C THR A 19 -35.92 -27.37 -19.97
N CYS A 20 -35.15 -28.38 -20.43
CA CYS A 20 -33.70 -28.45 -20.20
C CYS A 20 -32.93 -27.35 -20.95
N LEU A 21 -33.33 -27.00 -22.18
CA LEU A 21 -32.77 -25.89 -22.95
C LEU A 21 -33.07 -24.53 -22.28
N PHE A 22 -34.27 -24.34 -21.73
CA PHE A 22 -34.63 -23.13 -20.98
C PHE A 22 -33.85 -23.01 -19.65
N LEU A 23 -33.64 -24.13 -18.94
CA LEU A 23 -32.82 -24.15 -17.70
C LEU A 23 -31.34 -23.92 -17.99
N TRP A 24 -30.84 -24.33 -19.17
CA TRP A 24 -29.46 -24.03 -19.59
C TRP A 24 -29.25 -22.55 -19.94
N HIS A 25 -30.28 -21.84 -20.41
CA HIS A 25 -30.20 -20.39 -20.67
C HIS A 25 -30.36 -19.55 -19.41
N LEU A 26 -30.90 -20.12 -18.31
CA LEU A 26 -30.99 -19.47 -17.00
C LEU A 26 -29.68 -19.58 -16.18
N ALA A 27 -28.74 -20.41 -16.59
CA ALA A 27 -27.39 -20.43 -16.09
C ALA A 27 -26.46 -19.43 -16.80
N ALA A 28 -27.00 -18.32 -17.32
CA ALA A 28 -26.21 -17.12 -17.54
C ALA A 28 -25.78 -16.65 -16.16
N PHE A 29 -24.62 -17.10 -15.68
CA PHE A 29 -23.94 -16.52 -14.53
C PHE A 29 -23.95 -15.01 -14.77
N ALA A 30 -24.61 -14.28 -13.91
CA ALA A 30 -24.57 -12.83 -13.97
C ALA A 30 -23.10 -12.44 -13.86
N GLN A 31 -22.47 -12.20 -15.02
CA GLN A 31 -21.07 -11.84 -15.09
C GLN A 31 -20.96 -10.46 -14.47
N TYR A 32 -20.33 -10.37 -13.30
CA TYR A 32 -20.10 -9.07 -12.67
C TYR A 32 -19.13 -8.23 -13.50
N LYS A 33 -19.28 -6.92 -13.39
CA LYS A 33 -18.44 -5.96 -14.08
C LYS A 33 -17.02 -5.99 -13.51
N THR A 34 -16.01 -6.19 -14.36
CA THR A 34 -14.60 -6.21 -13.99
C THR A 34 -13.89 -4.89 -14.26
N GLU A 35 -14.51 -4.00 -15.04
CA GLU A 35 -14.06 -2.65 -15.30
C GLU A 35 -15.15 -1.67 -14.91
N ILE A 36 -14.84 -0.75 -14.01
CA ILE A 36 -15.77 0.24 -13.44
C ILE A 36 -15.13 1.62 -13.61
N TYR A 37 -15.92 2.60 -13.95
CA TYR A 37 -15.44 3.96 -14.20
C TYR A 37 -16.04 4.93 -13.17
N VAL A 38 -15.16 5.69 -12.50
CA VAL A 38 -15.56 6.74 -11.55
C VAL A 38 -15.22 8.10 -12.13
N ALA A 39 -16.20 8.99 -12.21
CA ALA A 39 -16.01 10.34 -12.69
C ALA A 39 -16.93 11.32 -11.98
N LYS A 40 -16.38 12.40 -11.41
CA LYS A 40 -17.17 13.40 -10.65
C LYS A 40 -18.19 14.16 -11.52
N ASP A 41 -17.96 14.23 -12.81
CA ASP A 41 -18.87 14.87 -13.78
C ASP A 41 -20.06 14.02 -14.18
N GLY A 42 -20.19 12.81 -13.63
CA GLY A 42 -21.26 11.85 -13.92
C GLY A 42 -21.07 11.07 -15.22
N SER A 43 -19.94 11.20 -15.91
CA SER A 43 -19.65 10.46 -17.15
C SER A 43 -19.17 9.01 -16.90
N GLY A 44 -18.94 8.63 -15.64
CA GLY A 44 -18.59 7.28 -15.22
C GLY A 44 -19.81 6.45 -14.79
N ASP A 45 -19.54 5.25 -14.30
CA ASP A 45 -20.57 4.39 -13.67
C ASP A 45 -20.97 4.94 -12.29
N PHE A 46 -20.03 5.59 -11.59
CA PHE A 46 -20.18 6.17 -10.26
C PHE A 46 -19.53 7.55 -10.20
N THR A 47 -19.97 8.38 -9.25
CA THR A 47 -19.34 9.67 -8.93
C THR A 47 -18.48 9.62 -7.66
N SER A 48 -18.57 8.52 -6.89
CA SER A 48 -17.83 8.24 -5.66
C SER A 48 -17.00 6.97 -5.80
N ILE A 49 -15.78 7.00 -5.29
CA ILE A 49 -14.86 5.84 -5.28
C ILE A 49 -15.37 4.80 -4.29
N GLN A 50 -15.84 5.22 -3.10
CA GLN A 50 -16.37 4.28 -2.11
C GLN A 50 -17.60 3.56 -2.64
N GLU A 51 -18.53 4.28 -3.27
CA GLU A 51 -19.71 3.67 -3.87
C GLU A 51 -19.34 2.64 -4.95
N ALA A 52 -18.34 2.94 -5.79
CA ALA A 52 -17.84 1.99 -6.78
C ALA A 52 -17.29 0.72 -6.12
N ILE A 53 -16.49 0.85 -5.05
CA ILE A 53 -15.95 -0.29 -4.29
C ILE A 53 -17.08 -1.13 -3.68
N ASP A 54 -18.06 -0.49 -3.06
CA ASP A 54 -19.19 -1.17 -2.39
C ASP A 54 -20.06 -1.95 -3.37
N ASN A 55 -20.07 -1.56 -4.65
CA ASN A 55 -20.77 -2.25 -5.71
C ASN A 55 -19.92 -3.33 -6.44
N THR A 56 -18.67 -3.57 -6.04
CA THR A 56 -17.88 -4.68 -6.57
C THR A 56 -18.33 -6.01 -5.99
N LYS A 57 -18.09 -7.09 -6.73
CA LYS A 57 -18.30 -8.46 -6.22
C LYS A 57 -17.38 -8.73 -5.02
N SER A 58 -17.94 -9.23 -3.92
CA SER A 58 -17.16 -9.76 -2.81
C SER A 58 -16.49 -11.06 -3.19
N PHE A 59 -15.20 -11.24 -2.83
CA PHE A 59 -14.36 -12.39 -3.18
C PHE A 59 -14.40 -12.71 -4.68
N PRO A 60 -13.99 -11.77 -5.53
CA PRO A 60 -14.06 -11.94 -6.97
C PRO A 60 -13.08 -13.01 -7.44
N ASP A 61 -13.50 -13.84 -8.40
CA ASP A 61 -12.70 -14.86 -9.08
C ASP A 61 -11.83 -14.28 -10.21
N LYS A 62 -12.12 -13.04 -10.63
CA LYS A 62 -11.32 -12.27 -11.59
C LYS A 62 -10.96 -10.92 -11.01
N PRO A 63 -9.80 -10.34 -11.34
CA PRO A 63 -9.44 -8.99 -10.93
C PRO A 63 -10.49 -7.97 -11.39
N ILE A 64 -10.73 -6.97 -10.53
CA ILE A 64 -11.61 -5.83 -10.82
C ILE A 64 -10.76 -4.57 -10.86
N THR A 65 -10.93 -3.76 -11.90
CA THR A 65 -10.27 -2.46 -12.03
C THR A 65 -11.31 -1.33 -11.98
N ILE A 66 -11.09 -0.39 -11.05
CA ILE A 66 -11.83 0.86 -10.98
C ILE A 66 -10.94 1.96 -11.58
N PHE A 67 -11.32 2.45 -12.75
CA PHE A 67 -10.69 3.58 -13.42
C PHE A 67 -11.27 4.89 -12.85
N ILE A 68 -10.39 5.77 -12.38
CA ILE A 68 -10.78 6.99 -11.70
C ILE A 68 -10.30 8.17 -12.53
N LYS A 69 -11.25 8.95 -13.08
CA LYS A 69 -10.94 10.18 -13.80
C LYS A 69 -10.32 11.24 -12.90
N ALA A 70 -9.54 12.12 -13.50
CA ALA A 70 -8.98 13.27 -12.81
C ALA A 70 -10.06 14.05 -12.05
N GLY A 71 -9.75 14.42 -10.81
CA GLY A 71 -10.65 15.12 -9.91
C GLY A 71 -10.21 14.99 -8.45
N VAL A 72 -10.76 15.85 -7.60
CA VAL A 72 -10.54 15.80 -6.16
C VAL A 72 -11.72 15.07 -5.52
N TYR A 73 -11.48 13.87 -5.04
CA TYR A 73 -12.45 13.01 -4.33
C TYR A 73 -12.28 13.19 -2.83
N GLN A 74 -13.10 14.02 -2.23
CA GLN A 74 -13.09 14.24 -0.79
C GLN A 74 -13.91 13.16 -0.11
N GLU A 75 -13.29 11.99 0.04
CA GLU A 75 -13.91 10.77 0.53
C GLU A 75 -12.97 10.05 1.48
N LYS A 76 -13.54 9.40 2.48
CA LYS A 76 -12.84 8.42 3.31
C LYS A 76 -13.10 7.03 2.72
N VAL A 77 -12.09 6.46 2.09
CA VAL A 77 -12.22 5.26 1.27
C VAL A 77 -11.73 4.03 2.03
N LYS A 78 -12.48 2.94 1.93
CA LYS A 78 -12.13 1.65 2.50
C LYS A 78 -12.27 0.52 1.49
N VAL A 79 -11.19 -0.20 1.26
CA VAL A 79 -11.16 -1.49 0.56
C VAL A 79 -11.24 -2.57 1.61
N HIS A 80 -12.38 -3.24 1.71
CA HIS A 80 -12.61 -4.28 2.71
C HIS A 80 -11.87 -5.58 2.40
N ALA A 81 -11.66 -6.44 3.37
CA ALA A 81 -10.99 -7.72 3.21
C ALA A 81 -11.62 -8.65 2.14
N TRP A 82 -12.92 -8.48 1.85
CA TRP A 82 -13.61 -9.21 0.79
C TRP A 82 -13.50 -8.58 -0.60
N ASN A 83 -12.96 -7.34 -0.72
CA ASN A 83 -12.65 -6.69 -1.99
C ASN A 83 -11.20 -7.01 -2.42
N ASN A 84 -10.82 -8.27 -2.40
CA ASN A 84 -9.52 -8.73 -2.87
C ASN A 84 -9.41 -8.65 -4.41
N ASN A 85 -8.19 -8.68 -4.94
CA ASN A 85 -7.90 -8.55 -6.38
C ASN A 85 -8.47 -7.26 -7.00
N LEU A 86 -8.48 -6.16 -6.25
CA LEU A 86 -8.98 -4.86 -6.68
C LEU A 86 -7.84 -3.94 -7.12
N THR A 87 -8.01 -3.29 -8.25
CA THR A 87 -7.13 -2.22 -8.73
C THR A 87 -7.87 -0.88 -8.72
N LEU A 88 -7.29 0.13 -8.09
CA LEU A 88 -7.68 1.54 -8.25
C LEU A 88 -6.67 2.21 -9.20
N LYS A 89 -7.14 2.70 -10.34
CA LYS A 89 -6.30 3.29 -11.38
C LYS A 89 -6.75 4.70 -11.73
N GLY A 90 -5.95 5.69 -11.30
CA GLY A 90 -6.14 7.09 -11.67
C GLY A 90 -5.64 7.41 -13.08
N GLU A 91 -6.09 8.51 -13.65
CA GLU A 91 -5.58 9.02 -14.93
C GLU A 91 -4.13 9.51 -14.78
N ASN A 92 -3.85 10.27 -13.72
CA ASN A 92 -2.49 10.70 -13.34
C ASN A 92 -2.45 11.07 -11.86
N PRO A 93 -1.29 10.96 -11.20
CA PRO A 93 -1.18 11.18 -9.76
C PRO A 93 -1.39 12.64 -9.33
N GLU A 94 -1.11 13.63 -10.19
CA GLU A 94 -1.22 15.04 -9.82
C GLU A 94 -2.67 15.52 -9.72
N ASN A 95 -3.56 14.93 -10.50
CA ASN A 95 -4.94 15.40 -10.66
C ASN A 95 -6.00 14.40 -10.22
N THR A 96 -5.61 13.14 -9.88
CA THR A 96 -6.54 12.14 -9.35
C THR A 96 -6.28 11.98 -7.85
N ILE A 97 -7.01 12.75 -7.04
CA ILE A 97 -6.70 12.96 -5.63
C ILE A 97 -7.84 12.44 -4.75
N ILE A 98 -7.53 11.48 -3.90
CA ILE A 98 -8.40 11.03 -2.81
C ILE A 98 -7.91 11.73 -1.54
N ARG A 99 -8.78 12.50 -0.86
CA ARG A 99 -8.34 13.23 0.32
C ARG A 99 -9.39 13.28 1.42
N TRP A 100 -8.91 13.31 2.67
CA TRP A 100 -9.71 13.47 3.87
C TRP A 100 -8.92 14.19 4.97
N ASP A 101 -9.58 14.66 6.04
CA ASP A 101 -8.95 15.51 7.06
C ASP A 101 -9.12 14.98 8.50
N ASP A 102 -9.35 13.68 8.67
CA ASP A 102 -9.42 13.10 10.00
C ASP A 102 -8.03 13.08 10.67
N HIS A 103 -7.99 13.42 11.95
CA HIS A 103 -6.79 13.39 12.77
C HIS A 103 -7.11 12.88 14.18
N PHE A 104 -6.09 12.55 14.96
CA PHE A 104 -6.22 11.91 16.28
C PHE A 104 -7.28 12.56 17.16
N LYS A 105 -7.20 13.89 17.35
CA LYS A 105 -8.12 14.63 18.21
C LYS A 105 -9.56 14.69 17.65
N LYS A 106 -9.72 14.74 16.33
CA LYS A 106 -11.03 14.76 15.66
C LYS A 106 -11.74 13.42 15.84
N ILE A 107 -11.02 12.30 15.73
CA ILE A 107 -11.56 10.94 15.90
C ILE A 107 -11.96 10.67 17.34
N ASN A 108 -11.15 11.11 18.32
CA ASN A 108 -11.42 11.01 19.76
C ASN A 108 -11.83 9.62 20.25
N ARG A 109 -11.10 8.58 19.83
CA ARG A 109 -11.24 7.18 20.27
C ARG A 109 -10.09 6.72 21.14
N ALA A 110 -9.67 7.55 22.11
CA ALA A 110 -8.52 7.31 22.97
C ALA A 110 -7.27 6.88 22.15
N ARG A 111 -6.49 5.93 22.64
CA ARG A 111 -5.22 5.51 22.02
C ARG A 111 -5.37 4.92 20.62
N ASN A 112 -6.56 4.47 20.23
CA ASN A 112 -6.82 3.87 18.93
C ASN A 112 -7.17 4.90 17.83
N SER A 113 -7.24 6.18 18.18
CA SER A 113 -7.68 7.25 17.27
C SER A 113 -6.85 7.29 15.98
N THR A 114 -5.53 7.13 16.05
CA THR A 114 -4.63 7.15 14.89
C THR A 114 -5.10 6.19 13.79
N PHE A 115 -5.46 4.96 14.14
CA PHE A 115 -5.86 3.92 13.17
C PHE A 115 -7.23 4.15 12.53
N HIS A 116 -7.92 5.19 12.95
CA HIS A 116 -9.20 5.62 12.36
C HIS A 116 -9.10 6.92 11.56
N THR A 117 -7.91 7.49 11.40
CA THR A 117 -7.73 8.77 10.71
C THR A 117 -7.48 8.64 9.22
N TYR A 118 -7.33 7.44 8.69
CA TYR A 118 -6.97 7.18 7.29
C TYR A 118 -7.89 7.90 6.28
N THR A 119 -7.30 8.30 5.19
CA THR A 119 -8.02 8.69 3.98
C THR A 119 -8.39 7.45 3.16
N LEU A 120 -7.39 6.57 2.90
CA LEU A 120 -7.60 5.28 2.27
C LEU A 120 -7.13 4.16 3.21
N LEU A 121 -8.03 3.19 3.50
CA LEU A 121 -7.72 1.94 4.20
C LEU A 121 -7.80 0.76 3.23
N VAL A 122 -6.75 -0.05 3.15
CA VAL A 122 -6.68 -1.24 2.31
C VAL A 122 -6.54 -2.49 3.17
N GLN A 123 -7.59 -3.32 3.15
CA GLN A 123 -7.63 -4.62 3.84
C GLN A 123 -7.79 -5.80 2.89
N GLY A 124 -8.16 -5.55 1.62
CA GLY A 124 -8.32 -6.59 0.59
C GLY A 124 -6.97 -7.01 0.00
N ASP A 125 -6.65 -8.29 0.04
CA ASP A 125 -5.42 -8.85 -0.50
C ASP A 125 -5.32 -8.71 -2.03
N ASN A 126 -4.08 -8.73 -2.55
CA ASN A 126 -3.79 -8.52 -3.97
C ASN A 126 -4.30 -7.17 -4.49
N PHE A 127 -4.26 -6.16 -3.64
CA PHE A 127 -4.65 -4.80 -4.00
C PHE A 127 -3.59 -4.13 -4.86
N ARG A 128 -4.04 -3.29 -5.80
CA ARG A 128 -3.16 -2.45 -6.59
C ARG A 128 -3.69 -1.02 -6.68
N ALA A 129 -2.82 -0.03 -6.57
CA ALA A 129 -3.11 1.37 -6.87
C ALA A 129 -2.10 1.91 -7.88
N GLU A 130 -2.58 2.66 -8.86
CA GLU A 130 -1.75 3.30 -9.88
C GLU A 130 -2.19 4.73 -10.11
N ASN A 131 -1.22 5.64 -10.27
CA ASN A 131 -1.45 7.03 -10.69
C ASN A 131 -2.44 7.79 -9.80
N LEU A 132 -2.33 7.67 -8.47
CA LEU A 132 -3.21 8.29 -7.49
C LEU A 132 -2.45 9.15 -6.49
N THR A 133 -3.04 10.25 -6.06
CA THR A 133 -2.66 10.93 -4.82
C THR A 133 -3.62 10.53 -3.71
N ILE A 134 -3.06 10.09 -2.58
CA ILE A 134 -3.77 9.84 -1.32
C ILE A 134 -3.28 10.88 -0.30
N GLU A 135 -4.16 11.78 0.12
CA GLU A 135 -3.80 12.92 0.95
C GLU A 135 -4.60 12.93 2.27
N ASN A 136 -3.91 13.09 3.40
CA ASN A 136 -4.56 13.59 4.60
C ASN A 136 -4.21 15.07 4.77
N PHE A 137 -5.20 15.94 4.58
CA PHE A 137 -5.01 17.40 4.59
C PHE A 137 -5.36 18.07 5.94
N ALA A 138 -5.38 17.32 7.04
CA ALA A 138 -5.65 17.87 8.38
C ALA A 138 -4.60 18.90 8.86
N GLY A 139 -3.43 18.94 8.21
CA GLY A 139 -2.32 19.81 8.61
C GLY A 139 -1.44 19.22 9.71
N GLU A 140 -0.65 20.06 10.37
CA GLU A 140 0.27 19.65 11.44
C GLU A 140 -0.46 19.63 12.81
N VAL A 141 -1.40 18.72 12.97
CA VAL A 141 -2.28 18.61 14.16
C VAL A 141 -2.05 17.35 15.00
N GLY A 142 -0.96 16.63 14.73
CA GLY A 142 -0.62 15.33 15.30
C GLY A 142 -0.92 14.21 14.31
N GLN A 143 -1.14 12.98 14.81
CA GLN A 143 -1.32 11.79 13.98
C GLN A 143 -2.51 11.91 13.04
N ALA A 144 -2.25 11.71 11.74
CA ALA A 144 -3.24 11.86 10.68
C ALA A 144 -2.82 11.02 9.46
N VAL A 145 -3.31 9.78 9.39
CA VAL A 145 -2.92 8.81 8.37
C VAL A 145 -3.56 9.16 7.03
N ALA A 146 -2.75 9.24 5.97
CA ALA A 146 -3.27 9.32 4.61
C ALA A 146 -3.60 7.92 4.08
N LEU A 147 -2.64 7.00 4.13
CA LEU A 147 -2.80 5.64 3.64
C LEU A 147 -2.52 4.63 4.76
N SER A 148 -3.50 3.74 5.00
CA SER A 148 -3.37 2.57 5.87
C SER A 148 -3.46 1.31 5.04
N VAL A 149 -2.43 0.45 5.09
CA VAL A 149 -2.38 -0.81 4.36
C VAL A 149 -2.17 -1.96 5.33
N GLU A 150 -3.18 -2.82 5.44
CA GLU A 150 -3.17 -4.03 6.27
C GLU A 150 -3.17 -5.30 5.41
N ALA A 151 -3.40 -5.14 4.10
CA ALA A 151 -3.51 -6.21 3.12
C ALA A 151 -2.16 -6.85 2.79
N ASP A 152 -2.16 -8.15 2.51
CA ASP A 152 -1.02 -8.85 1.91
C ASP A 152 -1.00 -8.66 0.39
N ARG A 153 0.21 -8.58 -0.20
CA ARG A 153 0.44 -8.39 -1.63
C ARG A 153 -0.20 -7.10 -2.19
N ALA A 154 -0.08 -6.02 -1.43
CA ALA A 154 -0.50 -4.70 -1.87
C ALA A 154 0.61 -4.03 -2.70
N VAL A 155 0.25 -3.43 -3.83
CA VAL A 155 1.17 -2.81 -4.79
C VAL A 155 0.72 -1.37 -5.08
N PHE A 156 1.64 -0.43 -4.99
CA PHE A 156 1.43 0.98 -5.31
C PHE A 156 2.47 1.42 -6.34
N VAL A 157 2.04 1.93 -7.49
CA VAL A 157 2.92 2.37 -8.57
C VAL A 157 2.57 3.79 -8.97
N ASN A 158 3.58 4.65 -9.05
CA ASN A 158 3.41 6.05 -9.42
C ASN A 158 2.29 6.75 -8.61
N CYS A 159 2.31 6.53 -7.28
CA CYS A 159 1.35 7.11 -6.35
C CYS A 159 2.01 8.16 -5.45
N ARG A 160 1.21 9.10 -4.95
CA ARG A 160 1.66 10.11 -4.00
C ARG A 160 0.93 9.96 -2.68
N MET A 161 1.65 9.84 -1.58
CA MET A 161 1.13 9.80 -0.22
C MET A 161 1.50 11.11 0.47
N LEU A 162 0.50 11.98 0.67
CA LEU A 162 0.70 13.32 1.20
C LEU A 162 0.09 13.43 2.60
N GLY A 163 0.90 13.86 3.56
CA GLY A 163 0.47 14.04 4.94
C GLY A 163 1.47 14.77 5.79
N ASN A 164 1.37 14.56 7.11
CA ASN A 164 2.28 15.12 8.10
C ASN A 164 2.75 14.01 9.05
N GLN A 165 2.34 14.01 10.32
CA GLN A 165 2.67 12.92 11.22
C GLN A 165 1.88 11.66 10.86
N ASP A 166 2.56 10.51 10.77
CA ASP A 166 1.95 9.19 10.52
C ASP A 166 1.28 9.06 9.13
N THR A 167 1.89 9.58 8.06
CA THR A 167 1.29 9.62 6.71
C THR A 167 0.95 8.24 6.15
N LEU A 168 1.89 7.28 6.22
CA LEU A 168 1.74 5.91 5.71
C LEU A 168 1.84 4.90 6.85
N TYR A 169 0.72 4.24 7.15
CA TYR A 169 0.67 3.08 8.03
C TYR A 169 0.78 1.79 7.20
N ALA A 170 1.99 1.27 7.08
CA ALA A 170 2.30 0.02 6.40
C ALA A 170 2.32 -1.12 7.42
N ASP A 171 1.17 -1.76 7.66
CA ASP A 171 0.98 -2.70 8.76
C ASP A 171 0.59 -4.13 8.31
N GLY A 172 0.35 -4.98 9.27
CA GLY A 172 0.08 -6.39 9.08
C GLY A 172 1.33 -7.26 9.26
N ALA A 173 1.35 -8.03 10.36
CA ALA A 173 2.49 -8.88 10.74
C ALA A 173 2.94 -9.87 9.64
N ASN A 174 2.05 -10.22 8.72
CA ASN A 174 2.30 -11.09 7.58
C ASN A 174 2.18 -10.38 6.23
N SER A 175 1.91 -9.09 6.24
CA SER A 175 1.68 -8.29 5.04
C SER A 175 2.98 -8.03 4.29
N ARG A 176 2.90 -8.14 2.97
CA ARG A 176 3.94 -7.79 2.01
C ARG A 176 3.42 -6.67 1.14
N GLN A 177 4.18 -5.60 1.05
CA GLN A 177 3.77 -4.37 0.37
C GLN A 177 4.89 -3.88 -0.53
N TYR A 178 4.54 -3.44 -1.72
CA TYR A 178 5.46 -2.92 -2.71
C TYR A 178 5.06 -1.53 -3.17
N TYR A 179 6.00 -0.61 -3.12
CA TYR A 179 5.85 0.77 -3.54
C TYR A 179 6.92 1.07 -4.58
N GLU A 180 6.52 1.44 -5.79
CA GLU A 180 7.44 1.75 -6.90
C GLU A 180 7.12 3.11 -7.48
N ASP A 181 8.19 3.92 -7.72
CA ASP A 181 8.08 5.26 -8.29
C ASP A 181 7.11 6.18 -7.53
N CYS A 182 6.98 5.98 -6.22
CA CYS A 182 6.06 6.72 -5.38
C CYS A 182 6.73 7.95 -4.74
N TYR A 183 5.92 8.98 -4.49
CA TYR A 183 6.30 10.13 -3.67
C TYR A 183 5.62 10.05 -2.31
N ILE A 184 6.38 10.06 -1.23
CA ILE A 184 5.88 9.95 0.14
C ILE A 184 6.44 11.09 0.97
N GLU A 185 5.56 11.92 1.55
CA GLU A 185 5.97 13.05 2.39
C GLU A 185 5.35 13.02 3.77
N GLY A 186 6.05 13.61 4.72
CA GLY A 186 5.53 13.80 6.07
C GLY A 186 6.48 14.51 7.03
N THR A 187 6.07 14.59 8.30
CA THR A 187 6.85 15.25 9.34
C THR A 187 7.49 14.24 10.30
N THR A 188 6.70 13.50 11.07
CA THR A 188 7.16 12.60 12.14
C THR A 188 6.64 11.20 11.89
N ASP A 189 7.55 10.19 11.97
CA ASP A 189 7.19 8.76 11.85
C ASP A 189 6.29 8.49 10.64
N PHE A 190 6.54 9.23 9.54
CA PHE A 190 5.56 9.30 8.46
C PHE A 190 5.49 8.04 7.58
N ILE A 191 6.38 7.05 7.85
CA ILE A 191 6.26 5.67 7.37
C ILE A 191 6.40 4.76 8.58
N PHE A 192 5.30 4.13 9.01
CA PHE A 192 5.30 3.33 10.23
C PHE A 192 4.48 2.05 10.09
N GLY A 193 4.70 1.06 10.98
CA GLY A 193 3.96 -0.20 10.99
C GLY A 193 4.83 -1.45 10.99
N ALA A 194 4.20 -2.61 10.79
CA ALA A 194 4.77 -3.95 10.99
C ALA A 194 5.03 -4.75 9.70
N ALA A 195 4.60 -4.24 8.55
CA ALA A 195 4.70 -4.94 7.27
C ALA A 195 6.14 -5.20 6.83
N THR A 196 6.33 -6.22 5.99
CA THR A 196 7.47 -6.32 5.09
C THR A 196 7.16 -5.45 3.87
N ALA A 197 7.74 -4.25 3.80
CA ALA A 197 7.47 -3.27 2.75
C ALA A 197 8.76 -2.91 1.99
N LEU A 198 8.70 -3.05 0.67
CA LEU A 198 9.77 -2.63 -0.25
C LEU A 198 9.37 -1.34 -0.96
N PHE A 199 10.15 -0.30 -0.77
CA PHE A 199 10.08 0.98 -1.46
C PHE A 199 11.20 1.02 -2.50
N LYS A 200 10.86 1.11 -3.79
CA LYS A 200 11.83 1.12 -4.87
C LYS A 200 11.66 2.36 -5.73
N ASN A 201 12.77 3.04 -6.04
CA ASN A 201 12.79 4.29 -6.82
C ASN A 201 11.85 5.37 -6.27
N CYS A 202 11.56 5.36 -4.96
CA CYS A 202 10.64 6.32 -4.35
C CYS A 202 11.37 7.60 -3.92
N VAL A 203 10.64 8.73 -3.95
CA VAL A 203 11.06 9.97 -3.30
C VAL A 203 10.47 10.03 -1.91
N ILE A 204 11.32 10.13 -0.89
CA ILE A 204 10.95 10.21 0.53
C ILE A 204 11.24 11.62 1.01
N HIS A 205 10.19 12.42 1.21
CA HIS A 205 10.32 13.85 1.46
C HIS A 205 9.99 14.25 2.89
N SER A 206 10.99 14.74 3.63
CA SER A 206 10.85 15.20 5.01
C SER A 206 10.42 16.65 5.08
N LYS A 207 9.28 16.92 5.71
CA LYS A 207 8.71 18.27 5.86
C LYS A 207 9.15 18.97 7.16
N SER A 208 9.72 18.25 8.12
CA SER A 208 10.21 18.82 9.38
C SER A 208 11.41 18.04 9.94
N ASN A 209 12.09 18.65 10.90
CA ASN A 209 13.18 18.04 11.67
C ASN A 209 12.61 16.96 12.61
N SER A 210 12.55 15.69 12.15
CA SER A 210 11.99 14.59 12.92
C SER A 210 12.48 13.22 12.42
N PHE A 211 11.60 12.24 12.22
CA PHE A 211 11.92 10.86 11.88
C PHE A 211 11.17 10.41 10.63
N ILE A 212 11.86 9.74 9.72
CA ILE A 212 11.25 9.16 8.52
C ILE A 212 10.44 7.92 8.91
N THR A 213 11.09 6.92 9.53
CA THR A 213 10.46 5.63 9.79
C THR A 213 10.27 5.33 11.28
N ALA A 214 9.17 4.63 11.59
CA ALA A 214 8.88 4.04 12.88
C ALA A 214 8.43 2.59 12.71
N ALA A 215 9.39 1.70 12.46
CA ALA A 215 9.10 0.28 12.23
C ALA A 215 8.69 -0.46 13.50
N SER A 216 7.79 -1.42 13.37
CA SER A 216 7.36 -2.33 14.42
C SER A 216 7.41 -3.80 13.97
N THR A 217 8.41 -4.14 13.18
CA THR A 217 8.59 -5.48 12.62
C THR A 217 8.49 -6.56 13.70
N PRO A 218 7.66 -7.60 13.52
CA PRO A 218 7.55 -8.68 14.48
C PRO A 218 8.83 -9.50 14.59
N GLU A 219 9.04 -10.12 15.75
CA GLU A 219 10.13 -11.08 15.96
C GLU A 219 10.08 -12.20 14.90
N GLY A 220 11.25 -12.67 14.48
CA GLY A 220 11.39 -13.75 13.50
C GLY A 220 11.20 -13.35 12.03
N ARG A 221 10.80 -12.12 11.73
CA ARG A 221 10.75 -11.63 10.35
C ARG A 221 12.15 -11.33 9.81
N ASN A 222 12.42 -11.75 8.57
CA ASN A 222 13.69 -11.47 7.92
C ASN A 222 13.85 -10.00 7.53
N PHE A 223 12.75 -9.37 7.06
CA PHE A 223 12.71 -7.99 6.58
C PHE A 223 11.55 -7.23 7.22
N GLY A 224 11.74 -5.92 7.41
CA GLY A 224 10.72 -4.93 7.70
C GLY A 224 10.62 -3.95 6.54
N PHE A 225 10.96 -2.67 6.77
CA PHE A 225 11.01 -1.66 5.71
C PHE A 225 12.33 -1.72 4.96
N VAL A 226 12.28 -1.77 3.65
CA VAL A 226 13.43 -1.76 2.76
C VAL A 226 13.27 -0.65 1.74
N PHE A 227 14.20 0.29 1.72
CA PHE A 227 14.30 1.35 0.72
C PHE A 227 15.43 0.99 -0.23
N LEU A 228 15.09 0.81 -1.51
CA LEU A 228 16.01 0.42 -2.57
C LEU A 228 16.00 1.48 -3.67
N ASP A 229 17.18 2.04 -3.95
CA ASP A 229 17.36 3.05 -5.00
C ASP A 229 16.44 4.29 -4.83
N CYS A 230 16.15 4.68 -3.58
CA CYS A 230 15.27 5.81 -3.24
C CYS A 230 16.05 7.12 -3.10
N GLU A 231 15.36 8.25 -3.29
CA GLU A 231 15.88 9.59 -3.04
C GLU A 231 15.27 10.16 -1.75
N LEU A 232 16.11 10.60 -0.80
CA LEU A 232 15.70 11.24 0.44
C LEU A 232 15.90 12.74 0.34
N THR A 233 14.79 13.47 0.31
CA THR A 233 14.75 14.93 0.16
C THR A 233 14.11 15.62 1.35
N ALA A 234 14.20 16.93 1.43
CA ALA A 234 13.56 17.70 2.50
C ALA A 234 13.07 19.09 2.05
N ALA A 235 12.11 19.61 2.78
CA ALA A 235 11.65 20.97 2.62
C ALA A 235 12.75 22.00 3.00
N PRO A 236 12.71 23.23 2.45
CA PRO A 236 13.66 24.27 2.80
C PRO A 236 13.73 24.51 4.32
N GLY A 237 14.95 24.55 4.88
CA GLY A 237 15.19 24.76 6.30
C GLY A 237 15.12 23.49 7.18
N VAL A 238 14.81 22.33 6.60
CA VAL A 238 14.88 21.05 7.30
C VAL A 238 16.28 20.47 7.15
N ASP A 239 16.97 20.24 8.29
CA ASP A 239 18.40 19.89 8.35
C ASP A 239 18.75 18.83 9.42
N LYS A 240 17.77 18.29 10.16
CA LYS A 240 18.00 17.40 11.32
C LYS A 240 16.99 16.26 11.34
N VAL A 241 17.05 15.38 10.33
CA VAL A 241 16.13 14.26 10.17
C VAL A 241 16.84 12.94 10.49
N TYR A 242 16.22 12.10 11.29
CA TYR A 242 16.65 10.72 11.49
C TYR A 242 16.04 9.81 10.40
N LEU A 243 16.78 8.82 9.96
CA LEU A 243 16.30 7.75 9.07
C LEU A 243 15.17 6.94 9.71
N GLY A 244 15.20 6.82 11.04
CA GLY A 244 14.11 6.20 11.78
C GLY A 244 14.42 5.93 13.24
N ARG A 245 13.40 5.42 13.91
CA ARG A 245 13.43 4.97 15.29
C ARG A 245 12.54 3.72 15.51
N PRO A 246 12.89 2.80 16.44
CA PRO A 246 12.15 1.55 16.62
C PRO A 246 10.86 1.77 17.43
N TRP A 247 9.70 1.62 16.77
CA TRP A 247 8.43 1.65 17.51
C TRP A 247 8.22 0.40 18.38
N ARG A 248 8.82 -0.74 17.99
CA ARG A 248 8.82 -1.99 18.76
C ARG A 248 10.20 -2.65 18.71
N ASP A 249 10.40 -3.68 19.56
CA ASP A 249 11.70 -4.25 19.88
C ASP A 249 12.46 -4.85 18.68
N PHE A 250 11.80 -5.52 17.75
CA PHE A 250 12.45 -6.19 16.61
C PHE A 250 12.37 -5.37 15.32
N ALA A 251 12.24 -4.05 15.44
CA ALA A 251 12.11 -3.15 14.29
C ALA A 251 13.24 -3.35 13.28
N LYS A 252 12.90 -3.40 11.99
CA LYS A 252 13.87 -3.54 10.89
C LYS A 252 13.61 -2.49 9.83
N THR A 253 14.66 -1.74 9.48
CA THR A 253 14.65 -0.80 8.38
C THR A 253 16.02 -0.82 7.68
N ALA A 254 16.03 -0.85 6.36
CA ALA A 254 17.26 -0.82 5.57
C ALA A 254 17.15 0.20 4.43
N PHE A 255 18.22 0.98 4.23
CA PHE A 255 18.39 1.87 3.08
C PHE A 255 19.54 1.35 2.23
N ILE A 256 19.25 1.01 0.98
CA ILE A 256 20.19 0.36 0.05
C ILE A 256 20.28 1.20 -1.23
N ASN A 257 21.48 1.65 -1.57
CA ASN A 257 21.77 2.46 -2.76
C ASN A 257 20.92 3.75 -2.86
N CYS A 258 20.49 4.30 -1.74
CA CYS A 258 19.68 5.51 -1.73
C CYS A 258 20.56 6.76 -1.88
N GLU A 259 20.01 7.81 -2.48
CA GLU A 259 20.61 9.14 -2.46
C GLU A 259 20.05 9.91 -1.26
N MET A 260 20.91 10.37 -0.36
CA MET A 260 20.53 11.02 0.89
C MET A 260 20.94 12.48 0.91
N GLY A 261 19.98 13.38 0.97
CA GLY A 261 20.18 14.81 1.11
C GLY A 261 20.88 15.21 2.41
N PRO A 262 21.38 16.46 2.52
CA PRO A 262 22.15 16.94 3.69
C PRO A 262 21.32 17.05 4.97
N HIS A 263 20.01 16.91 4.88
CA HIS A 263 19.10 16.96 6.03
C HIS A 263 19.20 15.74 6.96
N ILE A 264 19.81 14.64 6.50
CA ILE A 264 19.96 13.43 7.31
C ILE A 264 21.04 13.66 8.37
N ARG A 265 20.67 13.46 9.63
CA ARG A 265 21.59 13.60 10.77
C ARG A 265 22.77 12.64 10.69
N PRO A 266 23.97 13.08 11.13
CA PRO A 266 25.14 12.20 11.16
C PRO A 266 24.94 10.91 11.96
N GLU A 267 24.14 10.96 13.06
CA GLU A 267 23.79 9.79 13.87
C GLU A 267 22.95 8.77 13.11
N GLY A 268 22.18 9.22 12.12
CA GLY A 268 21.32 8.44 11.27
C GLY A 268 20.05 7.92 11.95
N TRP A 269 20.17 7.34 13.14
CA TRP A 269 19.10 6.61 13.81
C TRP A 269 18.94 7.05 15.28
N ASP A 270 17.74 6.87 15.82
CA ASP A 270 17.40 7.14 17.22
C ASP A 270 16.82 5.86 17.85
N ASN A 271 17.05 5.64 19.15
CA ASN A 271 16.61 4.44 19.86
C ASN A 271 15.24 4.59 20.57
N TRP A 272 14.53 5.69 20.33
CA TRP A 272 13.26 6.00 21.01
C TRP A 272 13.38 6.07 22.53
N SER A 273 14.50 6.56 23.05
CA SER A 273 14.82 6.55 24.49
C SER A 273 14.72 5.16 25.13
N SER A 274 14.99 4.11 24.38
CA SER A 274 14.88 2.71 24.77
C SER A 274 16.16 1.93 24.40
N PRO A 275 17.24 2.03 25.20
CA PRO A 275 18.51 1.35 24.88
C PRO A 275 18.39 -0.16 24.72
N GLU A 276 17.39 -0.79 25.32
CA GLU A 276 17.17 -2.22 25.17
C GLU A 276 16.83 -2.63 23.73
N ARG A 277 16.16 -1.74 22.99
CA ARG A 277 15.80 -1.97 21.57
C ARG A 277 17.00 -2.00 20.66
N GLU A 278 18.12 -1.37 21.01
CA GLU A 278 19.36 -1.42 20.24
C GLU A 278 19.87 -2.84 20.06
N LYS A 279 19.57 -3.76 20.99
CA LYS A 279 20.00 -5.16 20.97
C LYS A 279 19.21 -6.05 19.99
N THR A 280 17.99 -5.64 19.65
CA THR A 280 17.05 -6.45 18.85
C THR A 280 16.72 -5.83 17.50
N THR A 281 16.92 -4.52 17.38
CA THR A 281 16.66 -3.75 16.16
C THR A 281 17.71 -4.05 15.08
N LEU A 282 17.27 -4.14 13.82
CA LEU A 282 18.17 -4.23 12.67
C LEU A 282 17.96 -3.00 11.77
N TYR A 283 18.75 -1.95 12.00
CA TYR A 283 18.79 -0.76 11.17
C TYR A 283 20.07 -0.77 10.33
N ALA A 284 19.90 -0.82 9.01
CA ALA A 284 20.97 -1.18 8.11
C ALA A 284 21.11 -0.21 6.92
N GLU A 285 22.35 -0.05 6.46
CA GLU A 285 22.68 0.80 5.31
C GLU A 285 23.71 0.10 4.41
N PHE A 286 23.59 0.34 3.08
CA PHE A 286 24.58 -0.12 2.11
C PHE A 286 24.54 0.73 0.84
N GLY A 287 25.72 1.19 0.38
CA GLY A 287 25.88 1.80 -0.94
C GLY A 287 25.18 3.14 -1.12
N ASN A 288 24.70 3.76 -0.04
CA ASN A 288 24.03 5.05 -0.09
C ASN A 288 25.01 6.15 -0.49
N THR A 289 24.53 7.18 -1.18
CA THR A 289 25.28 8.32 -1.71
C THR A 289 24.69 9.65 -1.25
N GLY A 290 25.36 10.74 -1.56
CA GLY A 290 24.94 12.09 -1.18
C GLY A 290 25.43 12.54 0.19
N PRO A 291 25.21 13.83 0.54
CA PRO A 291 25.78 14.43 1.76
C PRO A 291 25.31 13.77 3.07
N GLY A 292 24.08 13.23 3.09
CA GLY A 292 23.50 12.57 4.25
C GLY A 292 23.94 11.11 4.45
N ALA A 293 24.70 10.53 3.51
CA ALA A 293 25.05 9.11 3.52
C ALA A 293 26.36 8.79 4.28
N SER A 294 27.04 9.81 4.86
CA SER A 294 28.26 9.56 5.66
C SER A 294 27.95 8.68 6.85
N ASN A 295 28.71 7.60 7.01
CA ASN A 295 28.53 6.62 8.09
C ASN A 295 29.50 6.80 9.27
N GLU A 296 30.39 7.79 9.21
CA GLU A 296 31.45 8.00 10.22
C GLU A 296 30.91 8.25 11.62
N LYS A 297 29.74 8.88 11.72
CA LYS A 297 29.11 9.26 12.99
C LYS A 297 27.77 8.54 13.23
N ARG A 298 27.48 7.49 12.45
CA ARG A 298 26.29 6.65 12.70
C ARG A 298 26.34 6.05 14.10
N VAL A 299 25.19 5.91 14.73
CA VAL A 299 25.10 5.24 16.03
C VAL A 299 25.71 3.83 15.96
N PRO A 300 26.45 3.38 17.00
CA PRO A 300 27.21 2.14 16.96
C PRO A 300 26.38 0.87 16.83
N TRP A 301 25.10 0.92 17.16
CA TRP A 301 24.18 -0.20 17.04
C TRP A 301 23.50 -0.31 15.66
N SER A 302 23.75 0.63 14.74
CA SER A 302 23.34 0.48 13.34
C SER A 302 24.33 -0.39 12.55
N HIS A 303 23.90 -0.90 11.41
CA HIS A 303 24.66 -1.89 10.65
C HIS A 303 25.04 -1.36 9.26
N GLN A 304 26.34 -1.30 9.00
CA GLN A 304 26.85 -1.13 7.63
C GLN A 304 27.00 -2.52 6.98
N LEU A 305 26.14 -2.81 5.99
CA LEU A 305 26.10 -4.14 5.37
C LEU A 305 27.32 -4.36 4.45
N SER A 306 27.83 -5.58 4.44
CA SER A 306 28.76 -6.02 3.40
C SER A 306 28.02 -6.24 2.08
N LYS A 307 28.73 -6.22 0.93
CA LYS A 307 28.20 -6.53 -0.40
C LYS A 307 27.46 -7.88 -0.44
N LYS A 308 27.93 -8.88 0.32
CA LYS A 308 27.28 -10.20 0.43
C LYS A 308 25.93 -10.13 1.15
N GLN A 309 25.84 -9.31 2.21
CA GLN A 309 24.60 -9.11 2.95
C GLN A 309 23.58 -8.29 2.12
N ALA A 310 24.05 -7.20 1.48
CA ALA A 310 23.22 -6.33 0.66
C ALA A 310 22.55 -7.08 -0.52
N LYS A 311 23.20 -8.09 -1.10
CA LYS A 311 22.62 -8.95 -2.15
C LYS A 311 21.32 -9.67 -1.73
N LYS A 312 21.02 -9.77 -0.44
CA LYS A 312 19.77 -10.35 0.06
C LYS A 312 18.59 -9.37 -0.03
N TYR A 313 18.86 -8.07 -0.17
CA TYR A 313 17.84 -7.03 -0.27
C TYR A 313 17.44 -6.83 -1.74
N ASN A 314 16.72 -7.79 -2.27
CA ASN A 314 16.12 -7.76 -3.60
C ASN A 314 14.70 -8.33 -3.51
N MET A 315 13.86 -8.03 -4.50
CA MET A 315 12.44 -8.39 -4.52
C MET A 315 12.21 -9.87 -4.25
N ASP A 316 12.97 -10.76 -4.90
CA ASP A 316 12.78 -12.20 -4.79
C ASP A 316 13.01 -12.70 -3.36
N LYS A 317 14.04 -12.16 -2.68
CA LYS A 317 14.37 -12.55 -1.31
C LYS A 317 13.50 -11.87 -0.26
N ILE A 318 13.11 -10.62 -0.48
CA ILE A 318 12.26 -9.86 0.44
C ILE A 318 10.88 -10.50 0.52
N PHE A 319 10.35 -10.97 -0.60
CA PHE A 319 9.02 -11.56 -0.69
C PHE A 319 8.99 -13.10 -0.73
N GLU A 320 10.16 -13.79 -0.61
CA GLU A 320 10.24 -15.24 -0.48
C GLU A 320 9.53 -15.71 0.84
N PRO A 321 8.80 -16.84 0.88
CA PRO A 321 8.64 -17.87 -0.14
C PRO A 321 7.45 -17.68 -1.09
N PHE A 322 6.84 -16.53 -1.14
CA PHE A 322 5.52 -16.31 -1.73
C PHE A 322 5.54 -15.43 -2.98
N LEU A 323 6.54 -15.57 -3.85
CA LEU A 323 6.41 -15.09 -5.21
C LEU A 323 5.29 -15.87 -5.89
N LEU A 324 4.05 -15.37 -5.77
CA LEU A 324 2.96 -15.89 -6.57
C LEU A 324 3.14 -15.44 -8.01
N PRO A 325 2.77 -16.28 -9.01
CA PRO A 325 2.83 -15.92 -10.43
C PRO A 325 2.10 -14.62 -10.80
N SER A 326 1.17 -14.17 -9.95
CA SER A 326 0.42 -12.92 -10.14
C SER A 326 1.19 -11.65 -9.77
N MET A 327 2.37 -11.75 -9.11
CA MET A 327 3.32 -10.63 -8.99
C MET A 327 4.23 -10.50 -10.22
N ASN A 328 4.01 -11.29 -11.27
CA ASN A 328 4.59 -10.99 -12.57
C ASN A 328 4.08 -9.60 -12.96
N LEU A 329 4.86 -8.60 -12.60
CA LEU A 329 4.77 -7.26 -13.15
C LEU A 329 4.61 -7.47 -14.65
N ILE A 330 3.51 -7.01 -15.21
CA ILE A 330 3.32 -6.97 -16.67
C ILE A 330 4.61 -6.34 -17.19
N PRO A 331 5.34 -6.99 -18.12
CA PRO A 331 6.50 -6.36 -18.72
C PRO A 331 6.04 -5.00 -19.24
N VAL A 332 6.73 -3.95 -18.85
CA VAL A 332 6.59 -2.67 -19.54
C VAL A 332 7.03 -2.96 -20.95
N GLU A 333 6.07 -3.07 -21.88
CA GLU A 333 6.38 -3.05 -23.31
C GLU A 333 7.04 -1.70 -23.54
N ASN A 334 8.35 -1.75 -23.76
CA ASN A 334 9.11 -0.62 -24.28
C ASN A 334 8.69 -0.45 -25.74
N ASP A 335 7.85 0.53 -26.01
CA ASP A 335 7.69 1.12 -27.34
C ASP A 335 8.80 2.16 -27.61
#